data_8cb6526535a109eb205b4b10042107c0
#
_entry.id   8cb6526535a109eb205b4b10042107c0
#
_cell.length_a   1.000
_cell.length_b   1.000
_cell.length_c   1.000
_cell.angle_alpha   90.00
_cell.angle_beta   90.00
_cell.angle_gamma   90.00
#
_symmetry.space_group_name_H-M   'P 1'
#
loop_
_entity.id
_entity.type
_entity.pdbx_description
1 polymer ?
#
loop_
_entity_poly.entity_id
_entity_poly.type
_entity_poly.pdbx_seq_one_letter_code
_entity_poly.pdbx_strand_id
1 'polypeptide(L)'
;MANKNSQGFGLKMAMRVGNTPAIQGQSKYQIDAGHGANIFQGEPVKVNIHAATGGYITTAAAGTAMVGTLNGVTYTDATSKKPTFSNFFPTGTTPANSEDVTAFVNDDPFQEYIVATDATLGGTVALRQSKIGQTYATTAAAGSTSTGLSSVQ
;
A
#
# COMPACT_ATOMS: atom_id res chain seq x y z
N MET A 1 -10.91 -25.01 11.81
CA MET A 1 -9.45 -24.99 11.57
C MET A 1 -9.09 -23.58 11.10
N ALA A 2 -8.19 -22.90 11.80
CA ALA A 2 -7.64 -21.64 11.31
C ALA A 2 -6.81 -21.94 10.05
N ASN A 3 -7.03 -21.21 8.98
CA ASN A 3 -6.21 -21.33 7.79
C ASN A 3 -4.83 -20.74 8.10
N LYS A 4 -3.89 -21.60 8.46
CA LYS A 4 -2.51 -21.20 8.79
C LYS A 4 -1.73 -20.62 7.61
N ASN A 5 -2.32 -20.60 6.41
CA ASN A 5 -1.66 -20.13 5.19
C ASN A 5 -2.16 -18.75 4.72
N SER A 6 -2.98 -18.05 5.51
CA SER A 6 -3.32 -16.68 5.19
C SER A 6 -2.12 -15.77 5.53
N GLN A 7 -1.22 -15.61 4.59
CA GLN A 7 -0.25 -14.53 4.65
C GLN A 7 -0.98 -13.22 4.34
N GLY A 8 -0.57 -12.13 4.99
CA GLY A 8 -1.00 -10.80 4.61
C GLY A 8 -0.75 -10.55 3.12
N PHE A 9 -1.66 -9.86 2.48
CA PHE A 9 -1.56 -9.51 1.06
C PHE A 9 -1.75 -8.00 0.84
N GLY A 10 -1.69 -7.24 1.90
CA GLY A 10 -1.93 -5.81 1.89
C GLY A 10 -3.42 -5.45 1.76
N LEU A 11 -3.67 -4.20 1.50
CA LEU A 11 -5.00 -3.65 1.28
C LEU A 11 -5.40 -3.83 -0.20
N LYS A 12 -6.29 -4.75 -0.46
CA LYS A 12 -6.79 -5.04 -1.81
C LYS A 12 -8.13 -4.34 -2.03
N MET A 13 -8.23 -3.53 -3.07
CA MET A 13 -9.48 -2.85 -3.42
C MET A 13 -10.62 -3.84 -3.66
N ALA A 14 -11.77 -3.58 -3.07
CA ALA A 14 -13.00 -4.35 -3.23
C ALA A 14 -14.07 -3.54 -3.96
N MET A 15 -14.69 -2.62 -3.26
CA MET A 15 -15.81 -1.81 -3.73
C MET A 15 -15.66 -0.38 -3.23
N ARG A 16 -16.51 0.51 -3.70
CA ARG A 16 -16.70 1.82 -3.07
C ARG A 16 -17.87 1.73 -2.09
N VAL A 17 -17.85 2.59 -1.07
CA VAL A 17 -18.98 2.74 -0.14
C VAL A 17 -20.28 2.95 -0.93
N GLY A 18 -21.34 2.24 -0.55
CA GLY A 18 -22.61 2.23 -1.29
C GLY A 18 -22.69 1.11 -2.35
N ASN A 19 -21.83 0.11 -2.28
CA ASN A 19 -21.88 -1.10 -3.11
C ASN A 19 -21.68 -0.85 -4.61
N THR A 20 -20.99 0.24 -4.96
CA THR A 20 -20.62 0.54 -6.34
C THR A 20 -19.28 -0.12 -6.68
N PRO A 21 -19.07 -0.54 -7.96
CA PRO A 21 -17.79 -1.09 -8.37
C PRO A 21 -16.64 -0.13 -8.10
N ALA A 22 -15.50 -0.65 -7.64
CA ALA A 22 -14.27 0.11 -7.58
C ALA A 22 -13.82 0.47 -9.00
N ILE A 23 -13.73 1.76 -9.29
CA ILE A 23 -13.31 2.25 -10.62
C ILE A 23 -11.79 2.28 -10.77
N GLN A 24 -11.07 1.85 -9.74
CA GLN A 24 -9.59 1.84 -9.68
C GLN A 24 -8.95 3.19 -10.07
N GLY A 25 -9.61 4.29 -9.70
CA GLY A 25 -9.05 5.63 -9.88
C GLY A 25 -7.71 5.72 -9.14
N GLN A 26 -6.70 6.19 -9.84
CA GLN A 26 -5.36 6.32 -9.30
C GLN A 26 -4.87 7.73 -9.55
N SER A 27 -4.34 8.35 -8.51
CA SER A 27 -3.60 9.60 -8.63
C SER A 27 -2.11 9.33 -8.70
N LYS A 28 -1.41 10.26 -9.36
CA LYS A 28 0.05 10.21 -9.46
C LYS A 28 0.65 10.98 -8.30
N TYR A 29 1.53 10.31 -7.59
CA TYR A 29 2.37 10.90 -6.54
C TYR A 29 3.83 10.67 -6.89
N GLN A 30 4.72 11.28 -6.12
CA GLN A 30 6.15 11.09 -6.29
C GLN A 30 6.77 10.41 -5.08
N ILE A 31 7.74 9.54 -5.33
CA ILE A 31 8.64 8.98 -4.32
C ILE A 31 10.01 9.60 -4.57
N ASP A 32 10.64 10.10 -3.51
CA ASP A 32 11.99 10.64 -3.56
C ASP A 32 12.98 9.59 -4.12
N ALA A 33 13.82 9.98 -5.06
CA ALA A 33 14.86 9.15 -5.65
C ALA A 33 15.82 8.51 -4.63
N GLY A 34 15.96 9.13 -3.45
CA GLY A 34 16.75 8.63 -2.33
C GLY A 34 15.98 7.82 -1.29
N HIS A 35 14.72 7.45 -1.55
CA HIS A 35 13.91 6.75 -0.55
C HIS A 35 14.51 5.41 -0.13
N GLY A 36 14.78 5.27 1.17
CA GLY A 36 15.57 4.15 1.73
C GLY A 36 14.80 2.90 2.13
N ALA A 37 13.52 2.77 1.74
CA ALA A 37 12.69 1.62 2.09
C ALA A 37 11.90 1.10 0.88
N ASN A 38 11.59 -0.19 0.90
CA ASN A 38 10.64 -0.75 -0.06
C ASN A 38 9.22 -0.22 0.22
N ILE A 39 8.44 0.02 -0.83
CA ILE A 39 7.00 0.28 -0.72
C ILE A 39 6.30 -0.71 -1.64
N PHE A 40 5.53 -1.62 -1.06
CA PHE A 40 4.92 -2.74 -1.78
C PHE A 40 3.52 -2.42 -2.30
N GLN A 41 3.08 -3.16 -3.30
CA GLN A 41 1.70 -3.06 -3.79
C GLN A 41 0.70 -3.43 -2.68
N GLY A 42 -0.33 -2.61 -2.50
CA GLY A 42 -1.32 -2.76 -1.43
C GLY A 42 -0.84 -2.24 -0.08
N GLU A 43 0.31 -1.59 -0.02
CA GLU A 43 0.79 -0.95 1.21
C GLU A 43 0.15 0.43 1.40
N PRO A 44 -0.33 0.75 2.61
CA PRO A 44 -0.84 2.08 2.91
C PRO A 44 0.29 3.11 2.83
N VAL A 45 0.02 4.22 2.15
CA VAL A 45 0.97 5.32 1.98
C VAL A 45 0.41 6.63 2.51
N LYS A 46 1.30 7.51 2.94
CA LYS A 46 1.00 8.87 3.40
C LYS A 46 1.89 9.88 2.69
N VAL A 47 1.45 11.13 2.61
CA VAL A 47 2.30 12.23 2.18
C VAL A 47 3.24 12.60 3.32
N ASN A 48 4.53 12.71 3.00
CA ASN A 48 5.52 13.24 3.93
C ASN A 48 5.43 14.75 3.97
N ILE A 49 5.26 15.30 5.17
CA ILE A 49 5.14 16.76 5.40
C ILE A 49 6.45 17.41 5.85
N HIS A 50 7.56 16.66 5.93
CA HIS A 50 8.85 17.21 6.32
C HIS A 50 9.43 18.14 5.25
N ALA A 51 10.05 19.24 5.67
CA ALA A 51 10.54 20.30 4.80
C ALA A 51 11.53 19.84 3.71
N ALA A 52 12.35 18.83 4.01
CA ALA A 52 13.35 18.33 3.06
C ALA A 52 12.76 17.32 2.03
N THR A 53 11.67 16.65 2.38
CA THR A 53 11.04 15.62 1.54
C THR A 53 9.53 15.82 1.47
N GLY A 54 9.08 17.05 1.65
CA GLY A 54 7.67 17.42 1.61
C GLY A 54 7.05 17.20 0.24
N GLY A 55 5.85 16.62 0.22
CA GLY A 55 5.13 16.30 -1.01
C GLY A 55 5.38 14.90 -1.56
N TYR A 56 6.43 14.23 -1.13
CA TYR A 56 6.67 12.82 -1.48
C TYR A 56 5.83 11.87 -0.63
N ILE A 57 5.51 10.71 -1.18
CA ILE A 57 4.83 9.67 -0.43
C ILE A 57 5.84 8.72 0.23
N THR A 58 5.44 8.18 1.36
CA THR A 58 6.16 7.15 2.12
C THR A 58 5.16 6.17 2.72
N THR A 59 5.62 5.07 3.28
CA THR A 59 4.77 4.11 3.97
C THR A 59 4.06 4.75 5.16
N ALA A 60 2.79 4.44 5.32
CA ALA A 60 2.03 4.83 6.50
C ALA A 60 2.20 3.77 7.59
N ALA A 61 2.70 4.19 8.75
CA ALA A 61 2.80 3.32 9.91
C ALA A 61 1.41 2.99 10.48
N ALA A 62 1.32 1.89 11.23
CA ALA A 62 0.10 1.51 11.93
C ALA A 62 -0.46 2.67 12.76
N GLY A 63 -1.77 2.92 12.67
CA GLY A 63 -2.44 3.99 13.39
C GLY A 63 -2.18 5.40 12.87
N THR A 64 -1.46 5.58 11.76
CA THR A 64 -1.32 6.88 11.10
C THR A 64 -2.33 7.06 9.97
N ALA A 65 -2.70 8.32 9.72
CA ALA A 65 -3.53 8.64 8.57
C ALA A 65 -2.83 8.24 7.27
N MET A 66 -3.56 7.60 6.38
CA MET A 66 -3.09 7.25 5.04
C MET A 66 -3.79 8.10 3.99
N VAL A 67 -3.13 8.34 2.87
CA VAL A 67 -3.72 8.96 1.67
C VAL A 67 -4.39 7.88 0.82
N GLY A 68 -3.81 6.71 0.76
CA GLY A 68 -4.31 5.61 -0.06
C GLY A 68 -3.36 4.42 -0.04
N THR A 69 -3.46 3.56 -1.05
CA THR A 69 -2.61 2.38 -1.19
C THR A 69 -1.80 2.43 -2.47
N LEU A 70 -0.52 2.02 -2.39
CA LEU A 70 0.33 1.91 -3.57
C LEU A 70 -0.19 0.80 -4.49
N ASN A 71 -0.31 1.09 -5.78
CA ASN A 71 -0.59 0.09 -6.80
C ASN A 71 0.63 -0.27 -7.66
N GLY A 72 1.53 0.67 -7.87
CA GLY A 72 2.76 0.44 -8.61
C GLY A 72 3.53 1.73 -8.83
N VAL A 73 4.70 1.61 -9.45
CA VAL A 73 5.59 2.72 -9.74
C VAL A 73 6.11 2.67 -11.17
N THR A 74 6.47 3.82 -11.70
CA THR A 74 7.18 3.93 -12.97
C THR A 74 8.35 4.90 -12.85
N TYR A 75 9.46 4.54 -13.47
CA TYR A 75 10.68 5.34 -13.51
C TYR A 75 11.54 4.94 -14.71
N THR A 76 12.53 5.75 -15.06
CA THR A 76 13.55 5.38 -16.03
C THR A 76 14.73 4.78 -15.28
N ASP A 77 15.07 3.54 -15.59
CA ASP A 77 16.20 2.84 -14.96
C ASP A 77 17.54 3.49 -15.34
N ALA A 78 18.40 3.72 -14.34
CA ALA A 78 19.67 4.41 -14.56
C ALA A 78 20.66 3.63 -15.43
N THR A 79 20.58 2.31 -15.39
CA THR A 79 21.52 1.42 -16.09
C THR A 79 21.07 1.17 -17.52
N SER A 80 19.84 0.68 -17.69
CA SER A 80 19.30 0.32 -19.00
C SER A 80 18.80 1.50 -19.81
N LYS A 81 18.57 2.67 -19.17
CA LYS A 81 17.94 3.87 -19.74
C LYS A 81 16.54 3.62 -20.31
N LYS A 82 15.88 2.58 -19.84
CA LYS A 82 14.55 2.20 -20.31
C LYS A 82 13.48 2.60 -19.28
N PRO A 83 12.30 3.02 -19.75
CA PRO A 83 11.14 3.15 -18.89
C PRO A 83 10.81 1.79 -18.25
N THR A 84 10.73 1.76 -16.93
CA THR A 84 10.47 0.56 -16.13
C THR A 84 9.19 0.76 -15.34
N PHE A 85 8.32 -0.22 -15.39
CA PHE A 85 7.14 -0.31 -14.52
C PHE A 85 7.35 -1.45 -13.52
N SER A 86 7.09 -1.17 -12.24
CA SER A 86 7.15 -2.17 -11.18
C SER A 86 5.89 -2.08 -10.31
N ASN A 87 5.44 -3.23 -9.81
CA ASN A 87 4.33 -3.27 -8.86
C ASN A 87 4.72 -2.82 -7.45
N PHE A 88 6.00 -2.63 -7.16
CA PHE A 88 6.49 -2.10 -5.90
C PHE A 88 7.70 -1.20 -6.13
N PHE A 89 8.02 -0.37 -5.16
CA PHE A 89 9.24 0.45 -5.15
C PHE A 89 10.36 -0.31 -4.42
N PRO A 90 11.41 -0.77 -5.10
CA PRO A 90 12.57 -1.38 -4.46
C PRO A 90 13.44 -0.32 -3.78
N THR A 91 13.86 -0.61 -2.54
CA THR A 91 14.84 0.24 -1.85
C THR A 91 16.13 0.37 -2.67
N GLY A 92 16.75 1.53 -2.62
CA GLY A 92 17.98 1.79 -3.37
C GLY A 92 17.79 1.97 -4.87
N THR A 93 16.56 2.07 -5.37
CA THR A 93 16.29 2.42 -6.76
C THR A 93 16.86 3.81 -7.05
N THR A 94 17.74 3.87 -8.03
CA THR A 94 18.31 5.13 -8.53
C THR A 94 17.80 5.35 -9.95
N PRO A 95 16.80 6.22 -10.14
CA PRO A 95 16.33 6.58 -11.48
C PRO A 95 17.40 7.31 -12.30
N ALA A 96 17.27 7.26 -13.61
CA ALA A 96 18.13 8.04 -14.50
C ALA A 96 17.96 9.54 -14.22
N ASN A 97 19.06 10.27 -14.30
CA ASN A 97 19.12 11.72 -14.11
C ASN A 97 18.65 12.19 -12.72
N SER A 98 18.64 11.32 -11.73
CA SER A 98 18.12 11.64 -10.38
C SER A 98 16.68 12.14 -10.39
N GLU A 99 15.88 11.71 -11.35
CA GLU A 99 14.46 12.01 -11.44
C GLU A 99 13.69 11.27 -10.33
N ASP A 100 12.60 11.89 -9.86
CA ASP A 100 11.72 11.24 -8.89
C ASP A 100 10.94 10.09 -9.53
N VAL A 101 10.60 9.10 -8.71
CA VAL A 101 9.80 7.97 -9.14
C VAL A 101 8.32 8.36 -9.11
N THR A 102 7.60 8.12 -10.20
CA THR A 102 6.14 8.30 -10.21
C THR A 102 5.46 7.07 -9.62
N ALA A 103 4.68 7.29 -8.57
CA ALA A 103 3.85 6.28 -7.92
C ALA A 103 2.38 6.42 -8.30
N PHE A 104 1.71 5.31 -8.50
CA PHE A 104 0.26 5.25 -8.71
C PHE A 104 -0.40 4.82 -7.41
N VAL A 105 -1.24 5.68 -6.85
CA VAL A 105 -1.88 5.49 -5.55
C VAL A 105 -3.39 5.51 -5.72
N ASN A 106 -4.05 4.54 -5.12
CA ASN A 106 -5.49 4.54 -5.00
C ASN A 106 -5.88 5.39 -3.80
N ASP A 107 -6.30 6.61 -4.05
CA ASP A 107 -6.57 7.64 -3.05
C ASP A 107 -8.05 8.03 -2.93
N ASP A 108 -8.95 7.19 -3.45
CA ASP A 108 -10.39 7.41 -3.30
C ASP A 108 -10.79 7.27 -1.82
N PRO A 109 -11.31 8.33 -1.17
CA PRO A 109 -11.70 8.29 0.24
C PRO A 109 -12.88 7.37 0.54
N PHE A 110 -13.63 6.96 -0.49
CA PHE A 110 -14.76 6.04 -0.37
C PHE A 110 -14.41 4.60 -0.75
N GLN A 111 -13.11 4.31 -0.92
CA GLN A 111 -12.66 2.97 -1.28
C GLN A 111 -12.77 2.01 -0.09
N GLU A 112 -13.39 0.86 -0.32
CA GLU A 112 -13.40 -0.27 0.60
C GLU A 112 -12.29 -1.25 0.22
N TYR A 113 -11.63 -1.80 1.24
CA TYR A 113 -10.53 -2.74 1.06
C TYR A 113 -10.83 -4.08 1.70
N ILE A 114 -10.37 -5.15 1.05
CA ILE A 114 -10.23 -6.45 1.67
C ILE A 114 -8.83 -6.54 2.25
N VAL A 115 -8.74 -6.97 3.50
CA VAL A 115 -7.48 -7.15 4.22
C VAL A 115 -7.49 -8.50 4.94
N ALA A 116 -6.34 -9.15 5.03
CA ALA A 116 -6.18 -10.32 5.88
C ALA A 116 -6.14 -9.89 7.35
N THR A 117 -6.63 -10.71 8.25
CA THR A 117 -6.53 -10.47 9.69
C THR A 117 -5.43 -11.31 10.29
N ASP A 118 -4.62 -10.73 11.17
CA ASP A 118 -3.56 -11.39 11.90
C ASP A 118 -4.08 -12.23 13.08
N ALA A 119 -5.32 -12.00 13.49
CA ALA A 119 -5.96 -12.68 14.62
C ALA A 119 -7.24 -13.43 14.21
N THR A 120 -7.60 -14.40 15.01
CA THR A 120 -8.88 -15.09 14.86
C THR A 120 -10.03 -14.14 15.21
N LEU A 121 -10.90 -13.87 14.24
CA LEU A 121 -12.08 -12.99 14.42
C LEU A 121 -13.16 -13.59 15.37
N GLY A 122 -12.88 -14.72 16.01
CA GLY A 122 -13.78 -15.42 16.91
C GLY A 122 -14.47 -16.61 16.26
N GLY A 123 -14.72 -17.64 17.07
CA GLY A 123 -15.32 -18.91 16.62
C GLY A 123 -16.83 -18.86 16.41
N THR A 124 -17.53 -17.87 16.96
CA THR A 124 -18.99 -17.76 16.89
C THR A 124 -19.44 -16.59 16.02
N VAL A 125 -20.67 -16.68 15.51
CA VAL A 125 -21.28 -15.59 14.71
C VAL A 125 -21.39 -14.31 15.54
N ALA A 126 -21.78 -14.41 16.83
CA ALA A 126 -21.91 -13.25 17.71
C ALA A 126 -20.59 -12.50 17.92
N LEU A 127 -19.48 -13.23 18.09
CA LEU A 127 -18.16 -12.62 18.21
C LEU A 127 -17.71 -11.92 16.93
N ARG A 128 -18.03 -12.49 15.77
CA ARG A 128 -17.76 -11.84 14.49
C ARG A 128 -18.61 -10.61 14.26
N GLN A 129 -19.89 -10.66 14.62
CA GLN A 129 -20.78 -9.51 14.55
C GLN A 129 -20.33 -8.35 15.45
N SER A 130 -19.82 -8.64 16.64
CA SER A 130 -19.33 -7.58 17.55
C SER A 130 -18.11 -6.81 17.01
N LYS A 131 -17.47 -7.33 15.95
CA LYS A 131 -16.32 -6.68 15.28
C LYS A 131 -16.72 -5.72 14.16
N ILE A 132 -17.96 -5.77 13.72
CA ILE A 132 -18.46 -4.89 12.65
C ILE A 132 -18.59 -3.47 13.20
N GLY A 133 -18.11 -2.49 12.43
CA GLY A 133 -18.17 -1.08 12.79
C GLY A 133 -17.10 -0.63 13.80
N GLN A 134 -16.17 -1.50 14.17
CA GLN A 134 -15.02 -1.13 14.99
C GLN A 134 -13.87 -0.59 14.13
N THR A 135 -13.06 0.27 14.71
CA THR A 135 -11.83 0.75 14.10
C THR A 135 -10.66 -0.17 14.45
N TYR A 136 -9.90 -0.56 13.45
CA TYR A 136 -8.72 -1.39 13.61
C TYR A 136 -7.48 -0.68 13.05
N ALA A 137 -6.36 -0.89 13.70
CA ALA A 137 -5.08 -0.47 13.16
C ALA A 137 -4.55 -1.56 12.23
N THR A 138 -3.92 -1.16 11.14
CA THR A 138 -3.18 -2.08 10.29
C THR A 138 -1.88 -2.48 10.96
N THR A 139 -1.51 -3.75 10.88
CA THR A 139 -0.20 -4.22 11.34
C THR A 139 0.78 -4.15 10.17
N ALA A 140 1.83 -3.35 10.32
CA ALA A 140 2.89 -3.29 9.33
C ALA A 140 3.70 -4.59 9.38
N ALA A 141 3.69 -5.33 8.29
CA ALA A 141 4.53 -6.50 8.10
C ALA A 141 5.38 -6.31 6.84
N ALA A 142 6.59 -6.86 6.84
CA ALA A 142 7.46 -6.79 5.69
C ALA A 142 6.82 -7.50 4.49
N GLY A 143 6.68 -6.79 3.39
CA GLY A 143 6.21 -7.36 2.13
C GLY A 143 7.25 -8.29 1.49
N SER A 144 6.88 -8.91 0.40
CA SER A 144 7.73 -9.84 -0.35
C SER A 144 8.33 -9.17 -1.59
N THR A 145 9.65 -9.08 -1.65
CA THR A 145 10.35 -8.58 -2.85
C THR A 145 10.23 -9.52 -4.05
N SER A 146 9.93 -10.80 -3.83
CA SER A 146 9.73 -11.77 -4.91
C SER A 146 8.38 -11.58 -5.62
N THR A 147 7.33 -11.18 -4.88
CA THR A 147 6.00 -10.96 -5.43
C THR A 147 5.67 -9.49 -5.62
N GLY A 148 6.37 -8.60 -4.91
CA GLY A 148 6.08 -7.18 -4.84
C GLY A 148 4.83 -6.83 -4.04
N LEU A 149 4.24 -7.79 -3.32
CA LEU A 149 3.03 -7.60 -2.53
C LEU A 149 3.35 -7.24 -1.09
N SER A 150 2.57 -6.35 -0.54
CA SER A 150 2.57 -6.03 0.89
C SER A 150 2.07 -7.24 1.71
N SER A 151 2.53 -7.33 2.96
CA SER A 151 2.02 -8.29 3.94
C SER A 151 1.22 -7.61 5.07
N VAL A 152 0.76 -6.39 4.86
CA VAL A 152 -0.09 -5.66 5.82
C VAL A 152 -1.37 -6.43 6.10
N GLN A 153 -1.72 -6.49 7.39
CA GLN A 153 -2.90 -7.18 7.93
C GLN A 153 -3.69 -6.25 8.83
#